data_7e08f2a04d5be2db3e3bcf8f43aad2b7
#
_entry.id   7e08f2a04d5be2db3e3bcf8f43aad2b7
#
_cell.length_a   1.000
_cell.length_b   1.000
_cell.length_c   1.000
_cell.angle_alpha   90.00
_cell.angle_beta   90.00
_cell.angle_gamma   90.00
#
_symmetry.space_group_name_H-M   'P 1'
#
loop_
_entity.id
_entity.type
_entity.pdbx_description
1 polymer ?
#
loop_
_entity_poly.entity_id
_entity_poly.type
_entity_poly.pdbx_seq_one_letter_code
_entity_poly.pdbx_strand_id
1 'polypeptide(L)'
;MSNEKTRVVVGMSGGVDSSVTALLLKEAGYDVIGIFMKNWDDTDENGVCTATEDYKGVAAVAEQIGIPYYSVNFEKEYWDRVFEYFLREYRLGRTPNPDVMCNKEVKFQAFLDYALQLGADYVAMGHYARVEKDENGIVHLLRGKDNNKDQTYFLSQLNQKQLEKAMFPIGHLEKKEVREIAEKYDLATAKKKDSTGVCFIGERNFNEFLSNYLPAKPGKMVTLDGEVKGDHAGLMYYTIGQRQGLGIGGGGKTNDPWFVIGKDLTTNTLYVGQGFHHPNLYSDSLTATDIQFTNDLPKEKTFECTAKFRYRQQDTKVKVILDEKDPTLATVIFDEPVRAITPGQAVVFYNGEECLGGGIIDKAYMNGEERQYV
;
A
#
# COMPACT_ATOMS: atom_id res chain seq x y z
N MET A 1 -25.47 -24.88 5.71
CA MET A 1 -26.00 -24.57 4.35
C MET A 1 -24.85 -24.83 3.41
N SER A 2 -25.05 -25.55 2.31
CA SER A 2 -23.94 -25.79 1.35
C SER A 2 -23.61 -24.50 0.62
N ASN A 3 -22.32 -24.21 0.44
CA ASN A 3 -21.82 -23.05 -0.27
C ASN A 3 -21.92 -23.17 -1.81
N GLU A 4 -22.51 -24.27 -2.31
CA GLU A 4 -22.54 -24.63 -3.73
C GLU A 4 -23.25 -23.62 -4.67
N LYS A 5 -24.04 -22.71 -4.11
CA LYS A 5 -24.70 -21.64 -4.89
C LYS A 5 -24.11 -20.27 -4.69
N THR A 6 -23.20 -20.10 -3.74
CA THR A 6 -22.57 -18.81 -3.46
C THR A 6 -21.39 -18.61 -4.42
N ARG A 7 -21.51 -17.62 -5.30
CA ARG A 7 -20.48 -17.30 -6.29
C ARG A 7 -19.44 -16.36 -5.74
N VAL A 8 -18.16 -16.76 -5.85
CA VAL A 8 -17.03 -15.95 -5.44
C VAL A 8 -16.09 -15.73 -6.63
N VAL A 9 -15.87 -14.47 -6.95
CA VAL A 9 -14.90 -14.09 -7.98
C VAL A 9 -13.57 -13.79 -7.30
N VAL A 10 -12.53 -14.54 -7.68
CA VAL A 10 -11.18 -14.42 -7.11
C VAL A 10 -10.28 -13.58 -8.02
N GLY A 11 -9.71 -12.51 -7.49
CA GLY A 11 -8.64 -11.78 -8.16
C GLY A 11 -7.34 -12.58 -8.15
N MET A 12 -6.98 -13.14 -9.29
CA MET A 12 -5.79 -13.98 -9.45
C MET A 12 -4.65 -13.21 -10.10
N SER A 13 -3.55 -13.04 -9.37
CA SER A 13 -2.34 -12.32 -9.82
C SER A 13 -1.28 -13.23 -10.45
N GLY A 14 -1.51 -14.53 -10.51
CA GLY A 14 -0.49 -15.50 -10.90
C GLY A 14 0.57 -15.77 -9.80
N GLY A 15 0.39 -15.26 -8.59
CA GLY A 15 1.21 -15.54 -7.42
C GLY A 15 0.64 -16.65 -6.53
N VAL A 16 1.45 -17.16 -5.58
CA VAL A 16 1.06 -18.24 -4.68
C VAL A 16 -0.14 -17.89 -3.79
N ASP A 17 -0.23 -16.66 -3.30
CA ASP A 17 -1.28 -16.23 -2.37
C ASP A 17 -2.67 -16.27 -3.00
N SER A 18 -2.81 -15.74 -4.21
CA SER A 18 -4.08 -15.79 -4.96
C SER A 18 -4.44 -17.19 -5.42
N SER A 19 -3.44 -18.03 -5.72
CA SER A 19 -3.63 -19.43 -6.09
C SER A 19 -4.19 -20.25 -4.94
N VAL A 20 -3.61 -20.11 -3.74
CA VAL A 20 -4.10 -20.79 -2.53
C VAL A 20 -5.47 -20.23 -2.12
N THR A 21 -5.72 -18.94 -2.28
CA THR A 21 -7.04 -18.33 -2.08
C THR A 21 -8.11 -19.00 -2.91
N ALA A 22 -7.89 -19.19 -4.22
CA ALA A 22 -8.82 -19.85 -5.12
C ALA A 22 -9.02 -21.32 -4.75
N LEU A 23 -7.95 -22.05 -4.41
CA LEU A 23 -8.00 -23.43 -3.97
C LEU A 23 -8.88 -23.59 -2.72
N LEU A 24 -8.62 -22.81 -1.66
CA LEU A 24 -9.35 -22.91 -0.40
C LEU A 24 -10.85 -22.64 -0.57
N LEU A 25 -11.22 -21.70 -1.41
CA LEU A 25 -12.63 -21.43 -1.71
C LEU A 25 -13.28 -22.57 -2.49
N LYS A 26 -12.56 -23.16 -3.45
CA LYS A 26 -13.04 -24.34 -4.20
C LYS A 26 -13.24 -25.54 -3.28
N GLU A 27 -12.28 -25.81 -2.39
CA GLU A 27 -12.37 -26.88 -1.37
C GLU A 27 -13.53 -26.65 -0.38
N ALA A 28 -13.83 -25.38 -0.07
CA ALA A 28 -14.96 -25.00 0.77
C ALA A 28 -16.33 -25.09 0.05
N GLY A 29 -16.37 -25.47 -1.24
CA GLY A 29 -17.59 -25.74 -2.01
C GLY A 29 -18.23 -24.48 -2.61
N TYR A 30 -17.52 -23.36 -2.75
CA TYR A 30 -18.01 -22.18 -3.46
C TYR A 30 -18.02 -22.38 -4.99
N ASP A 31 -18.91 -21.66 -5.68
CA ASP A 31 -18.85 -21.46 -7.14
C ASP A 31 -17.77 -20.41 -7.45
N VAL A 32 -16.55 -20.89 -7.73
CA VAL A 32 -15.35 -20.04 -7.87
C VAL A 32 -15.08 -19.72 -9.32
N ILE A 33 -14.86 -18.43 -9.62
CA ILE A 33 -14.39 -17.94 -10.91
C ILE A 33 -13.09 -17.15 -10.68
N GLY A 34 -12.02 -17.51 -11.39
CA GLY A 34 -10.75 -16.79 -11.37
C GLY A 34 -10.75 -15.64 -12.39
N ILE A 35 -10.31 -14.45 -11.97
CA ILE A 35 -10.12 -13.33 -12.89
C ILE A 35 -8.71 -12.77 -12.74
N PHE A 36 -7.99 -12.75 -13.86
CA PHE A 36 -6.73 -12.02 -14.00
C PHE A 36 -7.02 -10.57 -14.38
N MET A 37 -6.52 -9.62 -13.59
CA MET A 37 -6.63 -8.19 -13.86
C MET A 37 -5.40 -7.70 -14.63
N LYS A 38 -5.55 -7.32 -15.90
CA LYS A 38 -4.52 -6.61 -16.64
C LYS A 38 -4.65 -5.12 -16.34
N ASN A 39 -3.79 -4.60 -15.48
CA ASN A 39 -3.84 -3.21 -15.01
C ASN A 39 -2.70 -2.35 -15.57
N TRP A 40 -1.74 -2.97 -16.22
CA TRP A 40 -0.60 -2.30 -16.83
C TRP A 40 -0.14 -3.02 -18.09
N ASP A 41 0.14 -2.27 -19.14
CA ASP A 41 0.68 -2.80 -20.38
C ASP A 41 2.08 -2.23 -20.58
N ASP A 42 3.09 -3.01 -20.21
CA ASP A 42 4.47 -2.65 -20.44
C ASP A 42 5.32 -3.90 -20.70
N THR A 43 6.20 -3.80 -21.62
CA THR A 43 7.15 -4.87 -21.99
C THR A 43 8.44 -4.68 -21.18
N ASP A 44 9.03 -5.79 -20.74
CA ASP A 44 10.37 -5.78 -20.15
C ASP A 44 11.45 -5.44 -21.22
N GLU A 45 12.71 -5.37 -20.79
CA GLU A 45 13.86 -5.10 -21.68
C GLU A 45 14.00 -6.11 -22.83
N ASN A 46 13.36 -7.27 -22.75
CA ASN A 46 13.35 -8.33 -23.75
C ASN A 46 12.10 -8.32 -24.63
N GLY A 47 11.22 -7.33 -24.46
CA GLY A 47 9.98 -7.23 -25.22
C GLY A 47 8.88 -8.19 -24.74
N VAL A 48 9.02 -8.81 -23.55
CA VAL A 48 8.03 -9.71 -22.96
C VAL A 48 7.15 -8.92 -22.01
N CYS A 49 5.83 -8.97 -22.21
CA CYS A 49 4.88 -8.43 -21.27
C CYS A 49 4.85 -9.28 -20.00
N THR A 50 5.19 -8.70 -18.85
CA THR A 50 5.18 -9.40 -17.55
C THR A 50 3.80 -9.97 -17.20
N ALA A 51 2.73 -9.30 -17.63
CA ALA A 51 1.35 -9.77 -17.50
C ALA A 51 1.11 -11.12 -18.21
N THR A 52 1.88 -11.44 -19.26
CA THR A 52 1.75 -12.71 -19.99
C THR A 52 2.21 -13.90 -19.14
N GLU A 53 3.32 -13.77 -18.44
CA GLU A 53 3.84 -14.84 -17.55
C GLU A 53 2.93 -15.01 -16.32
N ASP A 54 2.41 -13.93 -15.77
CA ASP A 54 1.47 -13.97 -14.66
C ASP A 54 0.14 -14.63 -15.10
N TYR A 55 -0.37 -14.30 -16.28
CA TYR A 55 -1.55 -14.93 -16.84
C TYR A 55 -1.38 -16.44 -17.08
N LYS A 56 -0.22 -16.89 -17.56
CA LYS A 56 0.10 -18.33 -17.68
C LYS A 56 0.03 -19.04 -16.34
N GLY A 57 0.53 -18.38 -15.27
CA GLY A 57 0.44 -18.89 -13.91
C GLY A 57 -1.02 -19.02 -13.44
N VAL A 58 -1.87 -18.04 -13.75
CA VAL A 58 -3.31 -18.10 -13.46
C VAL A 58 -3.98 -19.25 -14.21
N ALA A 59 -3.72 -19.38 -15.51
CA ALA A 59 -4.31 -20.43 -16.34
C ALA A 59 -3.93 -21.83 -15.79
N ALA A 60 -2.64 -22.06 -15.54
CA ALA A 60 -2.15 -23.33 -15.02
C ALA A 60 -2.83 -23.71 -13.69
N VAL A 61 -2.92 -22.78 -12.74
CA VAL A 61 -3.59 -23.05 -11.45
C VAL A 61 -5.08 -23.27 -11.63
N ALA A 62 -5.75 -22.45 -12.42
CA ALA A 62 -7.19 -22.57 -12.63
C ALA A 62 -7.56 -23.91 -13.27
N GLU A 63 -6.76 -24.41 -14.23
CA GLU A 63 -6.90 -25.74 -14.82
C GLU A 63 -6.66 -26.86 -13.79
N GLN A 64 -5.60 -26.72 -12.97
CA GLN A 64 -5.30 -27.69 -11.91
C GLN A 64 -6.43 -27.86 -10.90
N ILE A 65 -7.04 -26.76 -10.45
CA ILE A 65 -8.11 -26.80 -9.44
C ILE A 65 -9.51 -26.91 -10.04
N GLY A 66 -9.63 -26.87 -11.36
CA GLY A 66 -10.90 -27.07 -12.09
C GLY A 66 -11.88 -25.92 -11.88
N ILE A 67 -11.44 -24.67 -12.07
CA ILE A 67 -12.28 -23.46 -12.04
C ILE A 67 -12.24 -22.73 -13.39
N PRO A 68 -13.34 -22.10 -13.82
CA PRO A 68 -13.32 -21.19 -14.96
C PRO A 68 -12.46 -19.95 -14.62
N TYR A 69 -11.78 -19.42 -15.64
CA TYR A 69 -10.95 -18.21 -15.49
C TYR A 69 -11.04 -17.31 -16.70
N TYR A 70 -10.88 -16.00 -16.46
CA TYR A 70 -10.94 -14.97 -17.48
C TYR A 70 -9.88 -13.90 -17.23
N SER A 71 -9.60 -13.08 -18.25
CA SER A 71 -8.79 -11.88 -18.14
C SER A 71 -9.65 -10.65 -18.39
N VAL A 72 -9.46 -9.61 -17.57
CA VAL A 72 -10.16 -8.34 -17.70
C VAL A 72 -9.13 -7.21 -17.74
N ASN A 73 -9.33 -6.26 -18.64
CA ASN A 73 -8.46 -5.10 -18.79
C ASN A 73 -8.99 -3.93 -17.96
N PHE A 74 -8.20 -3.50 -16.98
CA PHE A 74 -8.42 -2.32 -16.12
C PHE A 74 -7.30 -1.28 -16.28
N GLU A 75 -6.55 -1.30 -17.38
CA GLU A 75 -5.45 -0.35 -17.63
C GLU A 75 -5.91 1.10 -17.54
N LYS A 76 -7.10 1.40 -18.10
CA LYS A 76 -7.66 2.74 -18.05
C LYS A 76 -8.02 3.16 -16.62
N GLU A 77 -8.70 2.30 -15.85
CA GLU A 77 -9.08 2.56 -14.47
C GLU A 77 -7.84 2.73 -13.58
N TYR A 78 -6.82 1.89 -13.78
CA TYR A 78 -5.57 2.01 -13.05
C TYR A 78 -4.83 3.31 -13.39
N TRP A 79 -4.74 3.66 -14.68
CA TRP A 79 -4.12 4.90 -15.13
C TRP A 79 -4.83 6.11 -14.52
N ASP A 80 -6.12 6.25 -14.74
CA ASP A 80 -6.90 7.44 -14.38
C ASP A 80 -7.00 7.63 -12.85
N ARG A 81 -7.11 6.55 -12.07
CA ARG A 81 -7.43 6.62 -10.64
C ARG A 81 -6.22 6.41 -9.73
N VAL A 82 -5.20 5.69 -10.18
CA VAL A 82 -4.03 5.34 -9.36
C VAL A 82 -2.77 6.03 -9.89
N PHE A 83 -2.46 5.85 -11.17
CA PHE A 83 -1.18 6.31 -11.70
C PHE A 83 -1.11 7.82 -11.87
N GLU A 84 -2.18 8.49 -12.30
CA GLU A 84 -2.24 9.96 -12.35
C GLU A 84 -2.12 10.59 -10.96
N TYR A 85 -2.78 10.00 -9.94
CA TYR A 85 -2.60 10.40 -8.54
C TYR A 85 -1.13 10.28 -8.12
N PHE A 86 -0.52 9.12 -8.39
CA PHE A 86 0.88 8.83 -8.10
C PHE A 86 1.82 9.88 -8.73
N LEU A 87 1.65 10.19 -10.02
CA LEU A 87 2.46 11.21 -10.69
C LEU A 87 2.24 12.62 -10.12
N ARG A 88 1.00 12.95 -9.76
CA ARG A 88 0.68 14.25 -9.14
C ARG A 88 1.40 14.43 -7.81
N GLU A 89 1.37 13.43 -6.94
CA GLU A 89 2.04 13.48 -5.63
C GLU A 89 3.57 13.62 -5.79
N TYR A 90 4.18 12.92 -6.73
CA TYR A 90 5.61 13.10 -7.01
C TYR A 90 5.95 14.49 -7.55
N ARG A 91 5.09 15.12 -8.37
CA ARG A 91 5.27 16.52 -8.79
C ARG A 91 5.24 17.49 -7.62
N LEU A 92 4.49 17.17 -6.58
CA LEU A 92 4.42 17.91 -5.32
C LEU A 92 5.58 17.57 -4.36
N GLY A 93 6.57 16.77 -4.78
CA GLY A 93 7.70 16.36 -3.95
C GLY A 93 7.36 15.31 -2.89
N ARG A 94 6.13 14.83 -2.84
CA ARG A 94 5.62 13.83 -1.90
C ARG A 94 6.04 12.42 -2.29
N THR A 95 5.87 11.47 -1.39
CA THR A 95 6.13 10.04 -1.66
C THR A 95 4.82 9.26 -1.50
N PRO A 96 4.02 9.10 -2.58
CA PRO A 96 2.73 8.41 -2.51
C PRO A 96 2.87 6.91 -2.26
N ASN A 97 1.76 6.30 -1.80
CA ASN A 97 1.60 4.86 -1.72
C ASN A 97 0.53 4.39 -2.72
N PRO A 98 0.92 3.96 -3.92
CA PRO A 98 -0.02 3.56 -4.95
C PRO A 98 -0.79 2.28 -4.60
N ASP A 99 -0.26 1.42 -3.72
CA ASP A 99 -0.92 0.16 -3.35
C ASP A 99 -2.21 0.41 -2.57
N VAL A 100 -2.25 1.42 -1.70
CA VAL A 100 -3.48 1.84 -1.00
C VAL A 100 -4.54 2.27 -2.00
N MET A 101 -4.16 3.12 -2.97
CA MET A 101 -5.09 3.61 -4.00
C MET A 101 -5.52 2.50 -4.95
N CYS A 102 -4.62 1.59 -5.31
CA CYS A 102 -4.95 0.43 -6.15
C CYS A 102 -5.98 -0.48 -5.47
N ASN A 103 -5.84 -0.75 -4.18
CA ASN A 103 -6.83 -1.53 -3.46
C ASN A 103 -8.18 -0.81 -3.42
N LYS A 104 -8.21 0.48 -3.08
CA LYS A 104 -9.43 1.28 -3.00
C LYS A 104 -10.15 1.38 -4.34
N GLU A 105 -9.45 1.80 -5.39
CA GLU A 105 -10.05 2.27 -6.65
C GLU A 105 -10.17 1.18 -7.72
N VAL A 106 -9.24 0.22 -7.71
CA VAL A 106 -9.22 -0.84 -8.74
C VAL A 106 -9.74 -2.15 -8.18
N LYS A 107 -9.09 -2.74 -7.15
CA LYS A 107 -9.46 -4.07 -6.67
C LYS A 107 -10.81 -4.13 -5.97
N PHE A 108 -11.14 -3.13 -5.15
CA PHE A 108 -12.39 -3.10 -4.39
C PHE A 108 -13.39 -2.04 -4.88
N GLN A 109 -13.15 -1.42 -6.03
CA GLN A 109 -14.14 -0.62 -6.74
C GLN A 109 -14.37 -1.18 -8.13
N ALA A 110 -13.48 -0.91 -9.11
CA ALA A 110 -13.70 -1.33 -10.50
C ALA A 110 -13.88 -2.85 -10.66
N PHE A 111 -13.01 -3.64 -10.02
CA PHE A 111 -13.10 -5.10 -10.07
C PHE A 111 -14.31 -5.62 -9.31
N LEU A 112 -14.63 -5.06 -8.14
CA LEU A 112 -15.84 -5.44 -7.39
C LEU A 112 -17.11 -5.18 -8.23
N ASP A 113 -17.22 -3.97 -8.81
CA ASP A 113 -18.37 -3.61 -9.64
C ASP A 113 -18.52 -4.57 -10.84
N TYR A 114 -17.40 -4.92 -11.47
CA TYR A 114 -17.39 -5.88 -12.57
C TYR A 114 -17.83 -7.29 -12.11
N ALA A 115 -17.29 -7.77 -10.99
CA ALA A 115 -17.65 -9.07 -10.44
C ALA A 115 -19.13 -9.16 -10.08
N LEU A 116 -19.71 -8.11 -9.50
CA LEU A 116 -21.15 -8.05 -9.18
C LEU A 116 -22.02 -8.11 -10.45
N GLN A 117 -21.58 -7.50 -11.56
CA GLN A 117 -22.26 -7.61 -12.86
C GLN A 117 -22.24 -9.05 -13.41
N LEU A 118 -21.22 -9.85 -13.06
CA LEU A 118 -21.15 -11.27 -13.37
C LEU A 118 -21.98 -12.16 -12.42
N GLY A 119 -22.72 -11.55 -11.49
CA GLY A 119 -23.54 -12.25 -10.51
C GLY A 119 -22.74 -12.84 -9.35
N ALA A 120 -21.59 -12.25 -9.02
CA ALA A 120 -20.85 -12.63 -7.82
C ALA A 120 -21.56 -12.16 -6.55
N ASP A 121 -21.56 -13.01 -5.53
CA ASP A 121 -21.97 -12.65 -4.18
C ASP A 121 -20.84 -11.95 -3.43
N TYR A 122 -19.59 -12.39 -3.66
CA TYR A 122 -18.37 -11.89 -3.04
C TYR A 122 -17.22 -11.82 -4.03
N VAL A 123 -16.24 -10.98 -3.70
CA VAL A 123 -14.90 -10.99 -4.30
C VAL A 123 -13.88 -11.48 -3.28
N ALA A 124 -12.91 -12.25 -3.71
CA ALA A 124 -11.83 -12.73 -2.84
C ALA A 124 -10.47 -12.31 -3.37
N MET A 125 -9.58 -11.96 -2.46
CA MET A 125 -8.21 -11.53 -2.73
C MET A 125 -7.23 -12.27 -1.84
N GLY A 126 -6.02 -12.48 -2.35
CA GLY A 126 -4.91 -13.10 -1.61
C GLY A 126 -4.22 -12.15 -0.64
N HIS A 127 -4.98 -11.34 0.10
CA HIS A 127 -4.42 -10.47 1.13
C HIS A 127 -4.37 -11.16 2.50
N TYR A 128 -3.32 -10.85 3.24
CA TYR A 128 -3.19 -11.22 4.67
C TYR A 128 -3.95 -10.21 5.52
N ALA A 129 -5.25 -10.35 5.57
CA ALA A 129 -6.19 -9.59 6.37
C ALA A 129 -7.36 -10.50 6.74
N ARG A 130 -8.16 -10.12 7.73
CA ARG A 130 -9.39 -10.85 8.11
C ARG A 130 -10.57 -9.88 8.08
N VAL A 131 -11.74 -10.40 7.82
CA VAL A 131 -13.01 -9.69 7.97
C VAL A 131 -13.93 -10.51 8.84
N GLU A 132 -14.55 -9.87 9.83
CA GLU A 132 -15.50 -10.48 10.74
C GLU A 132 -16.74 -9.61 10.83
N LYS A 133 -17.92 -10.22 10.72
CA LYS A 133 -19.20 -9.54 10.82
C LYS A 133 -19.75 -9.66 12.21
N ASP A 134 -20.07 -8.53 12.86
CA ASP A 134 -20.67 -8.50 14.18
C ASP A 134 -22.18 -8.80 14.15
N GLU A 135 -22.82 -8.84 15.34
CA GLU A 135 -24.24 -9.06 15.52
C GLU A 135 -25.14 -7.97 14.90
N ASN A 136 -24.61 -6.76 14.73
CA ASN A 136 -25.30 -5.62 14.10
C ASN A 136 -25.15 -5.61 12.58
N GLY A 137 -24.38 -6.54 12.02
CA GLY A 137 -24.10 -6.64 10.62
C GLY A 137 -22.93 -5.80 10.12
N ILE A 138 -22.21 -5.15 11.01
CA ILE A 138 -20.99 -4.37 10.69
C ILE A 138 -19.84 -5.34 10.42
N VAL A 139 -19.11 -5.09 9.35
CA VAL A 139 -17.91 -5.87 8.98
C VAL A 139 -16.66 -5.16 9.46
N HIS A 140 -15.93 -5.80 10.36
CA HIS A 140 -14.67 -5.32 10.90
C HIS A 140 -13.49 -5.82 10.07
N LEU A 141 -12.58 -4.92 9.70
CA LEU A 141 -11.32 -5.26 9.06
C LEU A 141 -10.27 -5.54 10.14
N LEU A 142 -9.78 -6.77 10.20
CA LEU A 142 -8.85 -7.22 11.22
C LEU A 142 -7.50 -7.59 10.62
N ARG A 143 -6.43 -7.42 11.40
CA ARG A 143 -5.08 -7.81 11.01
C ARG A 143 -5.03 -9.27 10.58
N GLY A 144 -4.16 -9.58 9.63
CA GLY A 144 -3.82 -10.96 9.29
C GLY A 144 -3.12 -11.65 10.46
N LYS A 145 -3.27 -13.00 10.55
CA LYS A 145 -2.59 -13.82 11.57
C LYS A 145 -1.07 -13.66 11.50
N ASP A 146 -0.49 -13.59 10.30
CA ASP A 146 0.94 -13.35 10.10
C ASP A 146 1.24 -11.84 10.21
N ASN A 147 1.74 -11.42 11.38
CA ASN A 147 2.09 -10.03 11.65
C ASN A 147 3.14 -9.45 10.70
N ASN A 148 4.01 -10.29 10.12
CA ASN A 148 5.03 -9.83 9.16
C ASN A 148 4.44 -9.59 7.77
N LYS A 149 3.29 -10.21 7.48
CA LYS A 149 2.59 -10.14 6.20
C LYS A 149 1.28 -9.38 6.27
N ASP A 150 0.84 -8.95 7.47
CA ASP A 150 -0.39 -8.17 7.63
C ASP A 150 -0.48 -7.04 6.60
N GLN A 151 -1.56 -7.03 5.83
CA GLN A 151 -1.78 -6.09 4.73
C GLN A 151 -2.95 -5.13 4.98
N THR A 152 -3.48 -5.07 6.19
CA THR A 152 -4.54 -4.12 6.53
C THR A 152 -4.14 -2.67 6.30
N TYR A 153 -2.84 -2.35 6.39
CA TYR A 153 -2.29 -1.05 6.02
C TYR A 153 -2.72 -0.60 4.62
N PHE A 154 -2.69 -1.51 3.65
CA PHE A 154 -3.07 -1.22 2.25
C PHE A 154 -4.58 -1.27 2.01
N LEU A 155 -5.36 -1.78 2.97
CA LEU A 155 -6.81 -1.91 2.90
C LEU A 155 -7.55 -0.84 3.73
N SER A 156 -6.83 0.04 4.39
CA SER A 156 -7.34 1.04 5.34
C SER A 156 -8.30 2.05 4.73
N GLN A 157 -8.35 2.16 3.42
CA GLN A 157 -9.23 3.07 2.68
C GLN A 157 -10.51 2.38 2.15
N LEU A 158 -10.76 1.12 2.55
CA LEU A 158 -12.00 0.42 2.21
C LEU A 158 -13.14 0.86 3.13
N ASN A 159 -14.35 0.91 2.59
CA ASN A 159 -15.58 1.21 3.32
C ASN A 159 -16.43 -0.05 3.53
N GLN A 160 -17.52 0.07 4.32
CA GLN A 160 -18.42 -1.04 4.63
C GLN A 160 -18.97 -1.74 3.40
N LYS A 161 -19.39 -0.99 2.36
CA LYS A 161 -19.94 -1.59 1.12
C LYS A 161 -18.93 -2.50 0.43
N GLN A 162 -17.66 -2.13 0.47
CA GLN A 162 -16.57 -2.92 -0.10
C GLN A 162 -16.23 -4.11 0.79
N LEU A 163 -16.13 -3.89 2.11
CA LEU A 163 -15.81 -4.95 3.08
C LEU A 163 -16.88 -6.03 3.18
N GLU A 164 -18.17 -5.67 3.10
CA GLU A 164 -19.28 -6.62 3.08
C GLU A 164 -19.22 -7.61 1.92
N LYS A 165 -18.54 -7.25 0.85
CA LYS A 165 -18.36 -8.08 -0.35
C LYS A 165 -16.97 -8.69 -0.46
N ALA A 166 -16.06 -8.41 0.47
CA ALA A 166 -14.67 -8.86 0.44
C ALA A 166 -14.47 -10.16 1.24
N MET A 167 -13.64 -11.05 0.71
CA MET A 167 -13.15 -12.24 1.40
C MET A 167 -11.62 -12.31 1.33
N PHE A 168 -11.00 -12.70 2.43
CA PHE A 168 -9.55 -12.88 2.54
C PHE A 168 -9.24 -14.28 3.11
N PRO A 169 -9.38 -15.35 2.32
CA PRO A 169 -9.31 -16.73 2.80
C PRO A 169 -7.98 -17.10 3.47
N ILE A 170 -6.87 -16.48 3.04
CA ILE A 170 -5.54 -16.75 3.61
C ILE A 170 -5.20 -15.89 4.84
N GLY A 171 -6.08 -14.96 5.23
CA GLY A 171 -5.84 -14.06 6.37
C GLY A 171 -5.71 -14.77 7.72
N HIS A 172 -6.21 -15.98 7.84
CA HIS A 172 -6.09 -16.84 9.03
C HIS A 172 -4.83 -17.73 9.02
N LEU A 173 -3.98 -17.61 8.00
CA LEU A 173 -2.79 -18.42 7.79
C LEU A 173 -1.52 -17.57 7.89
N GLU A 174 -0.44 -18.23 8.32
CA GLU A 174 0.89 -17.70 8.15
C GLU A 174 1.41 -17.95 6.73
N LYS A 175 2.31 -17.13 6.24
CA LYS A 175 2.90 -17.30 4.90
C LYS A 175 3.49 -18.70 4.69
N LYS A 176 4.08 -19.27 5.73
CA LYS A 176 4.62 -20.63 5.69
C LYS A 176 3.51 -21.65 5.43
N GLU A 177 2.37 -21.54 6.13
CA GLU A 177 1.21 -22.42 5.93
C GLU A 177 0.67 -22.31 4.50
N VAL A 178 0.60 -21.09 3.93
CA VAL A 178 0.20 -20.86 2.53
C VAL A 178 1.15 -21.59 1.56
N ARG A 179 2.46 -21.53 1.79
CA ARG A 179 3.45 -22.25 0.97
C ARG A 179 3.30 -23.77 1.10
N GLU A 180 3.11 -24.29 2.30
CA GLU A 180 2.90 -25.72 2.55
C GLU A 180 1.62 -26.24 1.85
N ILE A 181 0.54 -25.45 1.84
CA ILE A 181 -0.68 -25.79 1.08
C ILE A 181 -0.39 -25.81 -0.42
N ALA A 182 0.27 -24.80 -0.96
CA ALA A 182 0.61 -24.76 -2.38
C ALA A 182 1.48 -25.93 -2.81
N GLU A 183 2.45 -26.34 -2.00
CA GLU A 183 3.32 -27.50 -2.24
C GLU A 183 2.54 -28.83 -2.13
N LYS A 184 1.68 -28.97 -1.11
CA LYS A 184 0.85 -30.16 -0.91
C LYS A 184 -0.06 -30.45 -2.11
N TYR A 185 -0.59 -29.42 -2.73
CA TYR A 185 -1.46 -29.55 -3.91
C TYR A 185 -0.69 -29.43 -5.23
N ASP A 186 0.64 -29.36 -5.18
CA ASP A 186 1.55 -29.23 -6.33
C ASP A 186 1.13 -28.09 -7.28
N LEU A 187 0.70 -26.94 -6.70
CA LEU A 187 0.27 -25.81 -7.51
C LEU A 187 1.43 -25.27 -8.36
N ALA A 188 1.15 -24.93 -9.61
CA ALA A 188 2.14 -24.39 -10.55
C ALA A 188 2.89 -23.17 -10.02
N THR A 189 2.29 -22.43 -9.08
CA THR A 189 2.85 -21.23 -8.45
C THR A 189 3.56 -21.48 -7.11
N ALA A 190 3.61 -22.73 -6.60
CA ALA A 190 4.14 -23.04 -5.26
C ALA A 190 5.57 -22.52 -5.02
N LYS A 191 6.44 -22.60 -6.03
CA LYS A 191 7.85 -22.14 -5.96
C LYS A 191 8.06 -20.70 -6.44
N LYS A 192 7.00 -20.00 -6.87
CA LYS A 192 7.10 -18.62 -7.33
C LYS A 192 7.48 -17.70 -6.18
N LYS A 193 8.44 -16.82 -6.40
CA LYS A 193 8.83 -15.80 -5.41
C LYS A 193 7.68 -14.82 -5.17
N ASP A 194 7.64 -14.26 -3.96
CA ASP A 194 6.70 -13.18 -3.68
C ASP A 194 7.02 -11.98 -4.58
N SER A 195 6.00 -11.35 -5.14
CA SER A 195 6.18 -10.10 -5.87
C SER A 195 6.64 -9.01 -4.91
N THR A 196 7.71 -8.32 -5.27
CA THR A 196 8.20 -7.12 -4.61
C THR A 196 8.13 -5.98 -5.61
N GLY A 197 7.82 -4.77 -5.18
CA GLY A 197 7.65 -3.62 -6.06
C GLY A 197 6.24 -3.03 -6.00
N VAL A 198 6.01 -2.02 -6.83
CA VAL A 198 4.71 -1.34 -6.92
C VAL A 198 3.70 -2.26 -7.60
N CYS A 199 2.49 -2.32 -7.03
CA CYS A 199 1.40 -3.17 -7.51
C CYS A 199 1.16 -2.96 -9.01
N PHE A 200 1.19 -4.05 -9.78
CA PHE A 200 1.03 -4.13 -11.24
C PHE A 200 2.17 -3.53 -12.09
N ILE A 201 3.02 -2.67 -11.55
CA ILE A 201 4.19 -2.13 -12.25
C ILE A 201 5.37 -3.10 -12.15
N GLY A 202 5.44 -3.86 -11.05
CA GLY A 202 6.43 -4.91 -10.83
C GLY A 202 7.80 -4.38 -10.35
N GLU A 203 8.79 -5.28 -10.42
CA GLU A 203 10.19 -4.99 -10.08
C GLU A 203 10.89 -4.39 -11.28
N ARG A 204 11.24 -3.11 -11.19
CA ARG A 204 12.06 -2.41 -12.18
C ARG A 204 12.85 -1.30 -11.53
N ASN A 205 13.83 -0.76 -12.25
CA ASN A 205 14.52 0.44 -11.81
C ASN A 205 13.50 1.59 -11.70
N PHE A 206 13.11 1.90 -10.47
CA PHE A 206 12.05 2.86 -10.20
C PHE A 206 12.37 4.27 -10.73
N ASN A 207 13.63 4.68 -10.62
CA ASN A 207 14.05 6.01 -11.10
C ASN A 207 13.96 6.10 -12.62
N GLU A 208 14.38 5.05 -13.33
CA GLU A 208 14.28 4.96 -14.78
C GLU A 208 12.82 4.93 -15.24
N PHE A 209 12.00 4.10 -14.60
CA PHE A 209 10.56 4.07 -14.86
C PHE A 209 9.91 5.43 -14.68
N LEU A 210 10.14 6.09 -13.53
CA LEU A 210 9.53 7.38 -13.22
C LEU A 210 10.00 8.49 -14.17
N SER A 211 11.26 8.44 -14.64
CA SER A 211 11.82 9.43 -15.58
C SER A 211 11.10 9.49 -16.92
N ASN A 212 10.42 8.40 -17.33
CA ASN A 212 9.62 8.37 -18.56
C ASN A 212 8.37 9.27 -18.46
N TYR A 213 7.90 9.55 -17.25
CA TYR A 213 6.66 10.32 -17.02
C TYR A 213 6.92 11.67 -16.36
N LEU A 214 8.00 11.78 -15.58
CA LEU A 214 8.38 12.99 -14.88
C LEU A 214 9.83 13.36 -15.22
N PRO A 215 10.04 14.49 -15.93
CA PRO A 215 11.40 14.93 -16.24
C PRO A 215 12.21 15.16 -14.98
N ALA A 216 13.34 14.50 -14.86
CA ALA A 216 14.27 14.69 -13.77
C ALA A 216 14.87 16.12 -13.84
N LYS A 217 14.90 16.81 -12.69
CA LYS A 217 15.53 18.12 -12.53
C LYS A 217 16.67 17.98 -11.52
N PRO A 218 17.91 17.82 -11.97
CA PRO A 218 19.07 17.75 -11.07
C PRO A 218 19.22 19.01 -10.22
N GLY A 219 19.74 18.86 -9.01
CA GLY A 219 19.99 19.96 -8.08
C GLY A 219 21.02 19.59 -7.03
N LYS A 220 21.14 20.38 -5.97
CA LYS A 220 22.16 20.20 -4.93
C LYS A 220 21.60 19.47 -3.70
N MET A 221 22.44 18.61 -3.12
CA MET A 221 22.28 18.11 -1.76
C MET A 221 23.03 19.03 -0.81
N VAL A 222 22.31 19.58 0.16
CA VAL A 222 22.84 20.65 1.04
C VAL A 222 22.52 20.32 2.49
N THR A 223 23.44 20.63 3.40
CA THR A 223 23.15 20.59 4.84
C THR A 223 22.37 21.83 5.27
N LEU A 224 21.79 21.84 6.47
CA LEU A 224 21.04 22.99 6.98
C LEU A 224 21.90 24.25 7.20
N ASP A 225 23.21 24.07 7.36
CA ASP A 225 24.21 25.16 7.45
C ASP A 225 24.75 25.60 6.08
N GLY A 226 24.20 25.08 4.99
CA GLY A 226 24.48 25.50 3.61
C GLY A 226 25.67 24.80 2.94
N GLU A 227 26.24 23.78 3.57
CA GLU A 227 27.35 23.04 2.96
C GLU A 227 26.82 22.09 1.86
N VAL A 228 27.36 22.19 0.64
CA VAL A 228 27.02 21.29 -0.47
C VAL A 228 27.72 19.95 -0.28
N LYS A 229 26.94 18.86 -0.28
CA LYS A 229 27.41 17.47 -0.11
C LYS A 229 27.43 16.67 -1.39
N GLY A 230 26.75 17.13 -2.43
CA GLY A 230 26.67 16.44 -3.72
C GLY A 230 25.55 16.97 -4.61
N ASP A 231 25.28 16.22 -5.64
CA ASP A 231 24.20 16.50 -6.59
C ASP A 231 23.13 15.39 -6.52
N HIS A 232 21.85 15.77 -6.61
CA HIS A 232 20.75 14.82 -6.76
C HIS A 232 20.23 14.80 -8.18
N ALA A 233 19.69 13.65 -8.61
CA ALA A 233 19.15 13.46 -9.96
C ALA A 233 17.77 14.11 -10.16
N GLY A 234 17.06 14.39 -9.09
CA GLY A 234 15.72 14.99 -9.04
C GLY A 234 15.08 14.71 -7.69
N LEU A 235 14.40 15.71 -7.09
CA LEU A 235 13.81 15.61 -5.72
C LEU A 235 12.81 14.48 -5.59
N MET A 236 12.12 14.13 -6.66
CA MET A 236 11.11 13.06 -6.69
C MET A 236 11.70 11.67 -6.40
N TYR A 237 12.99 11.45 -6.65
CA TYR A 237 13.62 10.14 -6.41
C TYR A 237 14.01 9.90 -4.95
N TYR A 238 13.80 10.87 -4.09
CA TYR A 238 14.23 10.80 -2.69
C TYR A 238 13.03 10.87 -1.75
N THR A 239 13.13 10.11 -0.67
CA THR A 239 12.10 10.04 0.38
C THR A 239 12.71 10.48 1.71
N ILE A 240 11.93 11.16 2.54
CA ILE A 240 12.38 11.57 3.89
C ILE A 240 12.82 10.33 4.68
N GLY A 241 14.02 10.44 5.30
CA GLY A 241 14.66 9.34 6.02
C GLY A 241 15.43 8.34 5.15
N GLN A 242 15.48 8.53 3.83
CA GLN A 242 16.25 7.68 2.93
C GLN A 242 17.75 7.83 3.22
N ARG A 243 18.46 6.69 3.24
CA ARG A 243 19.91 6.59 3.42
C ARG A 243 20.62 6.18 2.13
N GLN A 244 20.06 5.19 1.43
CA GLN A 244 20.69 4.60 0.25
C GLN A 244 20.55 5.50 -0.98
N GLY A 245 21.52 5.44 -1.90
CA GLY A 245 21.44 6.15 -3.18
C GLY A 245 21.78 7.65 -3.11
N LEU A 246 22.30 8.16 -1.98
CA LEU A 246 22.73 9.56 -1.87
C LEU A 246 24.09 9.82 -2.52
N GLY A 247 24.96 8.80 -2.64
CA GLY A 247 26.29 8.97 -3.21
C GLY A 247 27.22 9.91 -2.41
N ILE A 248 26.82 10.29 -1.19
CA ILE A 248 27.64 11.13 -0.31
C ILE A 248 28.69 10.25 0.33
N GLY A 249 29.97 10.53 0.04
CA GLY A 249 31.11 9.84 0.63
C GLY A 249 31.20 10.04 2.15
N GLY A 250 31.88 9.11 2.84
CA GLY A 250 32.23 9.28 4.25
C GLY A 250 33.14 10.48 4.44
N GLY A 251 32.67 11.51 5.05
CA GLY A 251 33.39 12.74 5.33
C GLY A 251 32.43 13.77 5.93
N GLY A 252 32.49 13.94 7.21
CA GLY A 252 31.69 14.88 7.98
C GLY A 252 32.29 14.98 9.37
N LYS A 253 31.59 15.64 10.29
CA LYS A 253 32.02 15.76 11.70
C LYS A 253 32.05 14.40 12.42
N THR A 254 31.30 13.40 11.90
CA THR A 254 31.26 12.03 12.41
C THR A 254 31.29 11.03 11.24
N ASN A 255 31.48 9.74 11.53
CA ASN A 255 31.37 8.65 10.52
C ASN A 255 29.92 8.13 10.34
N ASP A 256 28.93 8.85 10.87
CA ASP A 256 27.53 8.45 10.78
C ASP A 256 27.01 8.57 9.34
N PRO A 257 26.03 7.73 8.96
CA PRO A 257 25.43 7.79 7.64
C PRO A 257 24.59 9.08 7.44
N TRP A 258 24.50 9.48 6.18
CA TRP A 258 23.66 10.60 5.75
C TRP A 258 22.23 10.15 5.46
N PHE A 259 21.28 11.04 5.74
CA PHE A 259 19.85 10.83 5.52
C PHE A 259 19.23 12.05 4.85
N VAL A 260 18.19 11.81 4.05
CA VAL A 260 17.33 12.89 3.55
C VAL A 260 16.50 13.42 4.72
N ILE A 261 16.62 14.71 5.01
CA ILE A 261 15.93 15.38 6.11
C ILE A 261 14.92 16.43 5.66
N GLY A 262 14.89 16.77 4.37
CA GLY A 262 13.95 17.75 3.81
C GLY A 262 14.14 17.92 2.31
N LYS A 263 13.20 18.64 1.71
CA LYS A 263 13.21 19.04 0.31
C LYS A 263 12.72 20.47 0.20
N ASP A 264 13.24 21.22 -0.75
CA ASP A 264 12.71 22.53 -1.15
C ASP A 264 12.49 22.51 -2.67
N LEU A 265 11.23 22.47 -3.07
CA LEU A 265 10.84 22.47 -4.49
C LEU A 265 11.14 23.81 -5.17
N THR A 266 11.09 24.90 -4.42
CA THR A 266 11.30 26.25 -4.96
C THR A 266 12.75 26.43 -5.41
N THR A 267 13.69 26.02 -4.55
CA THR A 267 15.13 26.11 -4.83
C THR A 267 15.71 24.86 -5.48
N ASN A 268 14.90 23.80 -5.64
CA ASN A 268 15.31 22.48 -6.09
C ASN A 268 16.47 21.90 -5.25
N THR A 269 16.33 22.00 -3.92
CA THR A 269 17.35 21.59 -2.96
C THR A 269 16.92 20.37 -2.17
N LEU A 270 17.79 19.36 -2.08
CA LEU A 270 17.64 18.21 -1.20
C LEU A 270 18.44 18.44 0.08
N TYR A 271 17.75 18.56 1.22
CA TYR A 271 18.43 18.69 2.50
C TYR A 271 18.85 17.33 3.05
N VAL A 272 20.10 17.25 3.46
CA VAL A 272 20.71 16.04 4.03
C VAL A 272 21.29 16.33 5.41
N GLY A 273 21.13 15.37 6.32
CA GLY A 273 21.65 15.43 7.68
C GLY A 273 22.37 14.14 8.06
N GLN A 274 23.42 14.28 8.89
CA GLN A 274 24.23 13.15 9.33
C GLN A 274 23.70 12.57 10.66
N GLY A 275 23.65 11.26 10.77
CA GLY A 275 23.22 10.53 11.95
C GLY A 275 21.77 10.06 11.91
N PHE A 276 21.55 8.83 12.41
CA PHE A 276 20.22 8.21 12.45
C PHE A 276 19.22 9.01 13.30
N HIS A 277 19.72 9.66 14.36
CA HIS A 277 18.90 10.45 15.30
C HIS A 277 18.92 11.95 14.99
N HIS A 278 19.17 12.34 13.74
CA HIS A 278 19.14 13.74 13.35
C HIS A 278 17.79 14.39 13.72
N PRO A 279 17.77 15.54 14.46
CA PRO A 279 16.52 16.11 15.01
C PRO A 279 15.45 16.40 13.95
N ASN A 280 15.85 16.80 12.73
CA ASN A 280 14.92 17.11 11.65
C ASN A 280 14.21 15.87 11.05
N LEU A 281 14.62 14.67 11.44
CA LEU A 281 13.89 13.45 11.07
C LEU A 281 12.68 13.18 11.95
N TYR A 282 12.53 13.88 13.09
CA TYR A 282 11.47 13.59 14.04
C TYR A 282 10.34 14.61 13.95
N SER A 283 9.12 14.14 14.14
CA SER A 283 7.88 14.92 14.23
C SER A 283 7.06 14.45 15.42
N ASP A 284 6.30 15.37 16.03
CA ASP A 284 5.38 15.09 17.15
C ASP A 284 3.91 15.06 16.71
N SER A 285 3.64 15.53 15.51
CA SER A 285 2.28 15.57 14.96
C SER A 285 2.29 15.65 13.43
N LEU A 286 1.13 15.38 12.85
CA LEU A 286 0.89 15.54 11.42
C LEU A 286 -0.54 16.02 11.16
N THR A 287 -0.76 16.59 9.96
CA THR A 287 -2.10 16.70 9.38
C THR A 287 -2.28 15.63 8.31
N ALA A 288 -3.50 15.14 8.17
CA ALA A 288 -3.88 14.15 7.17
C ALA A 288 -5.16 14.55 6.44
N THR A 289 -5.24 14.16 5.18
CA THR A 289 -6.38 14.33 4.28
C THR A 289 -6.96 12.98 3.89
N ASP A 290 -8.09 13.00 3.19
CA ASP A 290 -8.76 11.80 2.70
C ASP A 290 -8.99 10.74 3.79
N ILE A 291 -9.29 11.20 5.02
CA ILE A 291 -9.62 10.31 6.12
C ILE A 291 -10.86 9.49 5.76
N GLN A 292 -10.70 8.19 5.79
CA GLN A 292 -11.75 7.20 5.56
C GLN A 292 -11.74 6.19 6.71
N PHE A 293 -12.90 5.90 7.28
CA PHE A 293 -13.08 4.82 8.24
C PHE A 293 -13.64 3.57 7.55
N THR A 294 -13.19 2.43 8.02
CA THR A 294 -13.70 1.11 7.55
C THR A 294 -15.14 0.87 8.03
N ASN A 295 -15.47 1.45 9.18
CA ASN A 295 -16.79 1.46 9.78
C ASN A 295 -17.40 2.86 9.73
N ASP A 296 -18.45 3.09 10.51
CA ASP A 296 -19.02 4.42 10.68
C ASP A 296 -18.00 5.40 11.27
N LEU A 297 -18.22 6.68 11.01
CA LEU A 297 -17.44 7.75 11.63
C LEU A 297 -17.47 7.60 13.16
N PRO A 298 -16.34 7.78 13.86
CA PRO A 298 -16.31 7.82 15.31
C PRO A 298 -17.32 8.83 15.86
N LYS A 299 -18.05 8.47 16.90
CA LYS A 299 -19.03 9.37 17.56
C LYS A 299 -18.34 10.60 18.13
N GLU A 300 -17.15 10.42 18.66
CA GLU A 300 -16.31 11.49 19.18
C GLU A 300 -15.30 11.91 18.11
N LYS A 301 -15.21 13.23 17.90
CA LYS A 301 -14.24 13.79 16.95
C LYS A 301 -12.79 13.72 17.42
N THR A 302 -12.60 13.43 18.70
CA THR A 302 -11.28 13.25 19.32
C THR A 302 -11.25 11.89 19.98
N PHE A 303 -10.30 11.06 19.59
CA PHE A 303 -10.13 9.71 20.16
C PHE A 303 -8.67 9.29 20.19
N GLU A 304 -8.35 8.32 21.04
CA GLU A 304 -7.03 7.70 21.14
C GLU A 304 -7.03 6.33 20.46
N CYS A 305 -5.95 6.02 19.77
CA CYS A 305 -5.74 4.73 19.11
C CYS A 305 -4.24 4.49 18.91
N THR A 306 -3.88 3.48 18.12
CA THR A 306 -2.52 3.35 17.58
C THR A 306 -2.52 3.65 16.10
N ALA A 307 -1.37 4.07 15.57
CA ALA A 307 -1.21 4.36 14.15
C ALA A 307 0.09 3.79 13.59
N LYS A 308 0.06 3.48 12.29
CA LYS A 308 1.24 3.22 11.47
C LYS A 308 1.34 4.30 10.39
N PHE A 309 2.55 4.78 10.14
CA PHE A 309 2.85 5.80 9.13
C PHE A 309 3.60 5.21 7.92
N ARG A 310 3.97 3.95 8.01
CA ARG A 310 4.56 3.12 6.94
C ARG A 310 4.16 1.65 7.14
N TYR A 311 4.09 0.93 6.06
CA TYR A 311 3.96 -0.53 6.08
C TYR A 311 5.02 -1.17 6.98
N ARG A 312 4.91 -2.11 7.71
CA ARG A 312 5.87 -2.77 8.64
C ARG A 312 6.43 -1.91 9.78
N GLN A 313 5.95 -0.69 9.98
CA GLN A 313 6.28 0.07 11.17
C GLN A 313 5.56 -0.52 12.38
N GLN A 314 6.16 -0.36 13.57
CA GLN A 314 5.47 -0.66 14.82
C GLN A 314 4.36 0.37 15.08
N ASP A 315 3.35 -0.05 15.81
CA ASP A 315 2.25 0.80 16.23
C ASP A 315 2.75 1.92 17.15
N THR A 316 2.31 3.12 16.89
CA THR A 316 2.57 4.30 17.72
C THR A 316 1.25 4.75 18.34
N LYS A 317 1.23 5.03 19.65
CA LYS A 317 0.07 5.62 20.32
C LYS A 317 -0.14 7.03 19.83
N VAL A 318 -1.37 7.35 19.48
CA VAL A 318 -1.74 8.64 18.94
C VAL A 318 -3.08 9.12 19.46
N LYS A 319 -3.26 10.44 19.45
CA LYS A 319 -4.53 11.12 19.60
C LYS A 319 -4.93 11.69 18.24
N VAL A 320 -6.08 11.28 17.73
CA VAL A 320 -6.66 11.74 16.47
C VAL A 320 -7.71 12.80 16.77
N ILE A 321 -7.67 13.92 16.06
CA ILE A 321 -8.62 15.03 16.14
C ILE A 321 -9.15 15.27 14.73
N LEU A 322 -10.41 14.89 14.49
CA LEU A 322 -11.09 15.17 13.23
C LEU A 322 -11.50 16.64 13.15
N ASP A 323 -11.40 17.22 11.96
CA ASP A 323 -11.85 18.58 11.73
C ASP A 323 -13.39 18.71 11.97
N GLU A 324 -13.81 19.83 12.50
CA GLU A 324 -15.21 20.03 12.86
C GLU A 324 -16.15 20.15 11.65
N LYS A 325 -15.64 20.69 10.54
CA LYS A 325 -16.41 20.99 9.33
C LYS A 325 -16.24 19.94 8.26
N ASP A 326 -15.03 19.35 8.21
CA ASP A 326 -14.67 18.36 7.19
C ASP A 326 -14.06 17.09 7.84
N PRO A 327 -14.85 16.04 8.06
CA PRO A 327 -14.38 14.81 8.69
C PRO A 327 -13.35 14.04 7.87
N THR A 328 -13.06 14.47 6.64
CA THR A 328 -11.98 13.90 5.81
C THR A 328 -10.61 14.49 6.15
N LEU A 329 -10.55 15.46 7.08
CA LEU A 329 -9.33 16.07 7.58
C LEU A 329 -9.10 15.69 9.04
N ALA A 330 -7.85 15.47 9.42
CA ALA A 330 -7.47 15.19 10.79
C ALA A 330 -6.11 15.77 11.16
N THR A 331 -5.96 16.10 12.45
CA THR A 331 -4.67 16.28 13.12
C THR A 331 -4.38 15.04 13.96
N VAL A 332 -3.17 14.50 13.85
CA VAL A 332 -2.73 13.32 14.60
C VAL A 332 -1.53 13.71 15.45
N ILE A 333 -1.68 13.61 16.76
CA ILE A 333 -0.66 13.95 17.76
C ILE A 333 -0.06 12.66 18.28
N PHE A 334 1.26 12.55 18.37
CA PHE A 334 1.95 11.36 18.81
C PHE A 334 2.33 11.44 20.29
N ASP A 335 2.27 10.33 21.02
CA ASP A 335 2.74 10.27 22.40
C ASP A 335 4.24 10.57 22.51
N GLU A 336 5.02 10.08 21.53
CA GLU A 336 6.45 10.31 21.42
C GLU A 336 6.81 10.70 19.98
N PRO A 337 7.86 11.53 19.78
CA PRO A 337 8.27 11.90 18.43
C PRO A 337 8.61 10.71 17.54
N VAL A 338 8.07 10.72 16.33
CA VAL A 338 8.20 9.64 15.35
C VAL A 338 9.14 10.06 14.23
N ARG A 339 10.02 9.13 13.83
CA ARG A 339 11.02 9.35 12.81
C ARG A 339 10.44 9.25 11.39
N ALA A 340 10.82 10.18 10.55
CA ALA A 340 10.61 10.18 9.10
C ALA A 340 9.14 10.06 8.67
N ILE A 341 8.28 10.84 9.31
CA ILE A 341 6.93 11.07 8.82
C ILE A 341 7.03 11.66 7.42
N THR A 342 6.33 11.06 6.47
CA THR A 342 6.52 11.36 5.05
C THR A 342 5.20 11.76 4.40
N PRO A 343 5.06 13.01 3.91
CA PRO A 343 3.91 13.44 3.13
C PRO A 343 3.66 12.55 1.90
N GLY A 344 2.40 12.21 1.66
CA GLY A 344 1.97 11.30 0.61
C GLY A 344 1.84 9.84 1.04
N GLN A 345 2.48 9.41 2.13
CA GLN A 345 2.26 8.09 2.72
C GLN A 345 0.91 8.02 3.45
N ALA A 346 0.39 6.82 3.68
CA ALA A 346 -0.80 6.64 4.48
C ALA A 346 -0.49 6.71 5.99
N VAL A 347 -1.38 7.35 6.75
CA VAL A 347 -1.52 7.13 8.19
C VAL A 347 -2.70 6.18 8.40
N VAL A 348 -2.47 5.07 9.10
CA VAL A 348 -3.48 4.03 9.31
C VAL A 348 -3.71 3.81 10.78
N PHE A 349 -4.97 3.86 11.20
CA PHE A 349 -5.42 3.79 12.59
C PHE A 349 -5.84 2.37 12.97
N TYR A 350 -5.50 1.98 14.19
CA TYR A 350 -5.79 0.65 14.73
C TYR A 350 -6.31 0.73 16.17
N ASN A 351 -7.21 -0.18 16.49
CA ASN A 351 -7.60 -0.50 17.86
C ASN A 351 -7.32 -2.01 18.09
N GLY A 352 -6.17 -2.32 18.66
CA GLY A 352 -5.71 -3.71 18.78
C GLY A 352 -5.59 -4.40 17.40
N GLU A 353 -6.40 -5.43 17.19
CA GLU A 353 -6.45 -6.18 15.92
C GLU A 353 -7.22 -5.45 14.81
N GLU A 354 -8.10 -4.53 15.18
CA GLU A 354 -8.97 -3.85 14.21
C GLU A 354 -8.28 -2.70 13.51
N CYS A 355 -8.34 -2.67 12.19
CA CYS A 355 -7.99 -1.52 11.36
C CYS A 355 -9.22 -0.59 11.27
N LEU A 356 -9.13 0.56 11.89
CA LEU A 356 -10.22 1.54 11.94
C LEU A 356 -10.37 2.33 10.64
N GLY A 357 -9.32 2.41 9.84
CA GLY A 357 -9.24 3.24 8.65
C GLY A 357 -7.94 4.02 8.57
N GLY A 358 -7.93 5.11 7.82
CA GLY A 358 -6.74 5.93 7.68
C GLY A 358 -6.92 7.10 6.72
N GLY A 359 -5.84 7.78 6.41
CA GLY A 359 -5.80 8.90 5.49
C GLY A 359 -4.43 9.05 4.84
N ILE A 360 -4.25 10.14 4.12
CA ILE A 360 -2.98 10.50 3.47
C ILE A 360 -2.30 11.59 4.28
N ILE A 361 -1.04 11.38 4.67
CA ILE A 361 -0.23 12.36 5.39
C ILE A 361 -0.03 13.58 4.49
N ASP A 362 -0.49 14.73 4.96
CA ASP A 362 -0.34 16.00 4.27
C ASP A 362 0.93 16.72 4.70
N LYS A 363 1.07 17.03 6.00
CA LYS A 363 2.18 17.75 6.58
C LYS A 363 2.61 17.13 7.90
N ALA A 364 3.87 17.34 8.27
CA ALA A 364 4.43 16.92 9.55
C ALA A 364 4.94 18.12 10.34
N TYR A 365 4.85 18.04 11.67
CA TYR A 365 5.18 19.14 12.57
C TYR A 365 6.08 18.67 13.73
N MET A 366 6.79 19.61 14.32
CA MET A 366 7.52 19.45 15.58
C MET A 366 7.42 20.73 16.38
N ASN A 367 6.92 20.65 17.61
CA ASN A 367 6.68 21.80 18.49
C ASN A 367 5.81 22.88 17.84
N GLY A 368 4.82 22.46 17.01
CA GLY A 368 3.92 23.35 16.28
C GLY A 368 4.50 23.98 15.00
N GLU A 369 5.77 23.74 14.69
CA GLU A 369 6.41 24.20 13.46
C GLU A 369 6.38 23.13 12.37
N GLU A 370 5.97 23.52 11.17
CA GLU A 370 5.92 22.64 10.00
C GLU A 370 7.34 22.21 9.61
N ARG A 371 7.51 20.92 9.34
CA ARG A 371 8.75 20.38 8.79
C ARG A 371 8.88 20.76 7.33
N GLN A 372 10.04 21.20 6.91
CA GLN A 372 10.36 21.51 5.51
C GLN A 372 10.59 20.22 4.71
N TYR A 373 9.59 19.35 4.67
CA TYR A 373 9.72 18.09 3.96
C TYR A 373 9.41 18.22 2.47
N VAL A 374 8.66 19.24 2.10
CA VAL A 374 8.31 19.55 0.70
C VAL A 374 8.26 21.06 0.49
#